data_759e6dcf84cc43b1434925b5768b9bdd
#
_entry.id   759e6dcf84cc43b1434925b5768b9bdd
#
_cell.length_a   1.000
_cell.length_b   1.000
_cell.length_c   1.000
_cell.angle_alpha   90.00
_cell.angle_beta   90.00
_cell.angle_gamma   90.00
#
_symmetry.space_group_name_H-M   'P 1'
#
loop_
_entity.id
_entity.type
_entity.pdbx_description
1 polymer ?
#
loop_
_entity_poly.entity_id
_entity_poly.type
_entity_poly.pdbx_seq_one_letter_code
_entity_poly.pdbx_strand_id
1 'polypeptide(L)'
;MFKITEGDFKKQKYGNENYLSNWPMLYILENGKQAYIGQSNHVKNRMSQHYSSVDKRIFNKVYFIYSSKFNQSVTFDYESKLIQYIAADELYEVRNKNAGMADKEYYGKKEYDDKFQVLWRSLQRAKLVKHSLEELENSDLFKYSPYKELNDDQRMAVEEIIGSLKQGEDQTIVVNGMPGSGKNNRCCFLNEIFKRQ
;
A
#
# COMPACT_ATOMS: atom_id res chain seq x y z
N MET A 1 -2.16 -20.46 7.42
CA MET A 1 -3.45 -19.73 7.47
C MET A 1 -3.17 -18.36 8.04
N PHE A 2 -3.76 -17.32 7.47
CA PHE A 2 -3.63 -15.96 7.99
C PHE A 2 -4.67 -15.71 9.08
N LYS A 3 -4.24 -15.02 10.14
CA LYS A 3 -5.12 -14.56 11.21
C LYS A 3 -5.20 -13.05 11.13
N ILE A 4 -6.43 -12.51 11.16
CA ILE A 4 -6.69 -11.08 11.17
C ILE A 4 -7.40 -10.76 12.48
N THR A 5 -6.85 -9.82 13.25
CA THR A 5 -7.43 -9.39 14.53
C THR A 5 -7.61 -7.88 14.53
N GLU A 6 -8.79 -7.44 14.98
CA GLU A 6 -9.12 -6.01 15.12
C GLU A 6 -8.71 -5.50 16.50
N GLY A 7 -8.21 -4.28 16.55
CA GLY A 7 -7.93 -3.53 17.76
C GLY A 7 -8.44 -2.10 17.69
N ASP A 8 -8.65 -1.48 18.84
CA ASP A 8 -9.00 -0.07 18.94
C ASP A 8 -7.71 0.76 19.04
N PHE A 9 -7.38 1.46 17.94
CA PHE A 9 -6.16 2.25 17.88
C PHE A 9 -6.21 3.47 18.80
N LYS A 10 -7.34 4.13 18.92
CA LYS A 10 -7.51 5.29 19.81
C LYS A 10 -7.37 4.94 21.28
N LYS A 11 -7.91 3.80 21.69
CA LYS A 11 -7.83 3.33 23.07
C LYS A 11 -6.61 2.48 23.36
N GLN A 12 -5.76 2.27 22.38
CA GLN A 12 -4.56 1.41 22.44
C GLN A 12 -4.87 -0.01 22.97
N LYS A 13 -6.04 -0.54 22.60
CA LYS A 13 -6.47 -1.89 22.98
C LYS A 13 -6.22 -2.86 21.83
N TYR A 14 -5.15 -3.64 21.92
CA TYR A 14 -4.64 -4.49 20.84
C TYR A 14 -4.73 -6.00 21.12
N GLY A 15 -5.39 -6.40 22.21
CA GLY A 15 -5.40 -7.80 22.66
C GLY A 15 -4.07 -8.23 23.31
N ASN A 16 -4.10 -9.41 23.94
CA ASN A 16 -2.96 -9.96 24.71
C ASN A 16 -2.21 -11.07 23.96
N GLU A 17 -2.13 -11.02 22.64
CA GLU A 17 -1.54 -12.11 21.90
C GLU A 17 0.01 -12.02 21.88
N ASN A 18 0.68 -13.13 22.19
CA ASN A 18 2.15 -13.19 22.35
C ASN A 18 2.92 -12.80 21.08
N TYR A 19 2.33 -13.00 19.89
CA TYR A 19 2.95 -12.63 18.61
C TYR A 19 3.03 -11.13 18.38
N LEU A 20 2.29 -10.28 19.13
CA LEU A 20 2.36 -8.82 19.00
C LEU A 20 3.69 -8.24 19.48
N SER A 21 4.53 -8.99 20.17
CA SER A 21 5.74 -8.46 20.80
C SER A 21 7.02 -8.66 20.00
N ASN A 22 7.17 -9.73 19.26
CA ASN A 22 8.42 -10.03 18.53
C ASN A 22 8.20 -11.01 17.36
N TRP A 23 7.35 -10.62 16.41
CA TRP A 23 7.08 -11.43 15.22
C TRP A 23 6.80 -10.53 14.03
N PRO A 24 7.28 -10.88 12.81
CA PRO A 24 6.95 -10.11 11.62
C PRO A 24 5.44 -10.12 11.37
N MET A 25 4.85 -8.94 11.27
CA MET A 25 3.42 -8.73 11.09
C MET A 25 3.16 -7.61 10.12
N LEU A 26 2.01 -7.69 9.48
CA LEU A 26 1.40 -6.57 8.76
C LEU A 26 0.31 -5.94 9.61
N TYR A 27 0.05 -4.67 9.39
CA TYR A 27 -1.07 -3.98 10.02
C TYR A 27 -1.69 -2.96 9.07
N ILE A 28 -2.99 -2.73 9.26
CA ILE A 28 -3.76 -1.71 8.56
C ILE A 28 -4.38 -0.81 9.62
N LEU A 29 -4.03 0.47 9.63
CA LEU A 29 -4.73 1.51 10.38
C LEU A 29 -5.81 2.09 9.48
N GLU A 30 -7.03 2.31 10.01
CA GLU A 30 -8.11 2.89 9.22
C GLU A 30 -9.05 3.77 10.04
N ASN A 31 -9.84 4.61 9.35
CA ASN A 31 -10.88 5.48 9.93
C ASN A 31 -12.19 5.48 9.13
N GLY A 32 -12.40 4.46 8.28
CA GLY A 32 -13.54 4.35 7.39
C GLY A 32 -13.40 5.06 6.05
N LYS A 33 -12.46 6.00 5.91
CA LYS A 33 -12.18 6.73 4.66
C LYS A 33 -10.73 6.57 4.20
N GLN A 34 -9.81 6.54 5.15
CA GLN A 34 -8.38 6.50 4.90
C GLN A 34 -7.77 5.28 5.55
N ALA A 35 -6.72 4.74 4.92
CA ALA A 35 -5.95 3.65 5.46
C ALA A 35 -4.45 3.93 5.41
N TYR A 36 -3.73 3.35 6.34
CA TYR A 36 -2.28 3.29 6.35
C TYR A 36 -1.85 1.83 6.56
N ILE A 37 -1.07 1.31 5.65
CA ILE A 37 -0.56 -0.06 5.68
C ILE A 37 0.87 -0.03 6.19
N GLY A 38 1.27 -1.02 6.97
CA GLY A 38 2.64 -1.12 7.45
C GLY A 38 2.99 -2.52 7.91
N GLN A 39 4.27 -2.72 8.17
CA GLN A 39 4.82 -3.93 8.74
C GLN A 39 5.72 -3.62 9.93
N SER A 40 5.90 -4.58 10.83
CA SER A 40 6.84 -4.46 11.94
C SER A 40 7.10 -5.81 12.58
N ASN A 41 8.33 -6.02 13.04
CA ASN A 41 8.69 -7.14 13.92
C ASN A 41 8.32 -6.85 15.39
N HIS A 42 8.12 -5.58 15.74
CA HIS A 42 7.79 -5.09 17.08
C HIS A 42 6.55 -4.20 17.03
N VAL A 43 5.41 -4.81 16.69
CA VAL A 43 4.20 -4.04 16.37
C VAL A 43 3.67 -3.20 17.54
N LYS A 44 3.83 -3.64 18.79
CA LYS A 44 3.45 -2.84 19.98
C LYS A 44 4.21 -1.51 20.03
N ASN A 45 5.53 -1.55 19.86
CA ASN A 45 6.35 -0.35 19.83
C ASN A 45 5.98 0.54 18.64
N ARG A 46 5.72 -0.09 17.48
CA ARG A 46 5.30 0.62 16.27
C ARG A 46 3.95 1.33 16.46
N MET A 47 2.99 0.69 17.12
CA MET A 47 1.69 1.31 17.44
C MET A 47 1.87 2.52 18.37
N SER A 48 2.73 2.43 19.39
CA SER A 48 3.02 3.56 20.28
C SER A 48 3.65 4.74 19.53
N GLN A 49 4.58 4.47 18.59
CA GLN A 49 5.15 5.50 17.72
C GLN A 49 4.08 6.17 16.84
N HIS A 50 3.20 5.36 16.22
CA HIS A 50 2.11 5.89 15.42
C HIS A 50 1.12 6.71 16.25
N TYR A 51 0.79 6.27 17.46
CA TYR A 51 -0.09 7.00 18.34
C TYR A 51 0.48 8.38 18.75
N SER A 52 1.80 8.47 18.90
CA SER A 52 2.50 9.72 19.20
C SER A 52 2.57 10.66 17.98
N SER A 53 2.44 10.16 16.78
CA SER A 53 2.52 10.93 15.53
C SER A 53 1.18 11.64 15.23
N VAL A 54 1.23 12.95 15.03
CA VAL A 54 0.04 13.80 14.82
C VAL A 54 -0.76 13.36 13.59
N ASP A 55 -0.07 13.03 12.50
CA ASP A 55 -0.68 12.60 11.23
C ASP A 55 -1.36 11.23 11.29
N LYS A 56 -1.06 10.41 12.30
CA LYS A 56 -1.68 9.09 12.51
C LYS A 56 -2.86 9.11 13.49
N ARG A 57 -3.07 10.20 14.22
CA ARG A 57 -4.20 10.33 15.18
C ARG A 57 -5.58 10.33 14.54
N ILE A 58 -5.64 10.46 13.22
CA ILE A 58 -6.89 10.38 12.45
C ILE A 58 -7.48 8.96 12.41
N PHE A 59 -6.66 7.92 12.64
CA PHE A 59 -7.09 6.53 12.60
C PHE A 59 -7.81 6.12 13.88
N ASN A 60 -8.79 5.22 13.74
CA ASN A 60 -9.62 4.73 14.84
C ASN A 60 -9.35 3.27 15.15
N LYS A 61 -9.16 2.46 14.12
CA LYS A 61 -9.00 1.01 14.20
C LYS A 61 -7.64 0.59 13.69
N VAL A 62 -7.22 -0.58 14.14
CA VAL A 62 -6.06 -1.28 13.60
C VAL A 62 -6.42 -2.73 13.36
N TYR A 63 -6.00 -3.27 12.23
CA TYR A 63 -6.09 -4.69 11.90
C TYR A 63 -4.69 -5.25 11.83
N PHE A 64 -4.41 -6.26 12.66
CA PHE A 64 -3.15 -6.99 12.64
C PHE A 64 -3.32 -8.25 11.80
N ILE A 65 -2.40 -8.45 10.88
CA ILE A 65 -2.37 -9.61 9.99
C ILE A 65 -1.15 -10.44 10.36
N TYR A 66 -1.39 -11.66 10.81
CA TYR A 66 -0.40 -12.58 11.32
C TYR A 66 -0.40 -13.90 10.56
N SER A 67 0.78 -14.50 10.44
CA SER A 67 0.98 -15.88 10.03
C SER A 67 2.24 -16.43 10.71
N SER A 68 2.17 -17.69 11.21
CA SER A 68 3.35 -18.38 11.74
C SER A 68 4.45 -18.63 10.71
N LYS A 69 4.14 -18.41 9.42
CA LYS A 69 5.07 -18.52 8.30
C LYS A 69 5.63 -17.19 7.83
N PHE A 70 5.26 -16.09 8.47
CA PHE A 70 5.82 -14.79 8.12
C PHE A 70 7.28 -14.69 8.53
N ASN A 71 8.08 -14.15 7.64
CA ASN A 71 9.41 -13.60 7.88
C ASN A 71 9.45 -12.16 7.39
N GLN A 72 10.53 -11.46 7.66
CA GLN A 72 10.67 -10.05 7.36
C GLN A 72 10.57 -9.75 5.86
N SER A 73 11.18 -10.59 5.01
CA SER A 73 11.13 -10.39 3.55
C SER A 73 9.69 -10.50 3.02
N VAL A 74 8.93 -11.48 3.51
CA VAL A 74 7.52 -11.65 3.16
C VAL A 74 6.68 -10.46 3.61
N THR A 75 6.92 -9.94 4.81
CA THR A 75 6.13 -8.80 5.29
C THR A 75 6.45 -7.51 4.54
N PHE A 76 7.68 -7.30 4.09
CA PHE A 76 8.03 -6.20 3.19
C PHE A 76 7.34 -6.33 1.82
N ASP A 77 7.40 -7.52 1.20
CA ASP A 77 6.74 -7.78 -0.08
C ASP A 77 5.23 -7.59 0.02
N TYR A 78 4.61 -8.16 1.05
CA TYR A 78 3.17 -8.06 1.25
C TYR A 78 2.70 -6.64 1.64
N GLU A 79 3.50 -5.88 2.40
CA GLU A 79 3.24 -4.46 2.65
C GLU A 79 3.12 -3.69 1.35
N SER A 80 4.11 -3.86 0.46
CA SER A 80 4.13 -3.21 -0.84
C SER A 80 2.93 -3.61 -1.70
N LYS A 81 2.64 -4.91 -1.82
CA LYS A 81 1.47 -5.41 -2.56
C LYS A 81 0.16 -4.88 -1.97
N LEU A 82 0.00 -4.91 -0.64
CA LEU A 82 -1.20 -4.39 0.01
C LEU A 82 -1.40 -2.90 -0.23
N ILE A 83 -0.34 -2.10 -0.22
CA ILE A 83 -0.43 -0.67 -0.55
C ILE A 83 -0.97 -0.49 -1.98
N GLN A 84 -0.43 -1.23 -2.95
CA GLN A 84 -0.84 -1.14 -4.36
C GLN A 84 -2.29 -1.57 -4.56
N TYR A 85 -2.64 -2.77 -4.08
CA TYR A 85 -3.97 -3.33 -4.30
C TYR A 85 -5.06 -2.64 -3.49
N ILE A 86 -4.81 -2.20 -2.24
CA ILE A 86 -5.80 -1.44 -1.43
C ILE A 86 -6.00 -0.05 -2.02
N ALA A 87 -4.96 0.58 -2.59
CA ALA A 87 -5.12 1.83 -3.31
C ALA A 87 -5.98 1.66 -4.57
N ALA A 88 -5.80 0.56 -5.31
CA ALA A 88 -6.60 0.25 -6.50
C ALA A 88 -8.04 -0.18 -6.17
N ASP A 89 -8.29 -0.74 -4.98
CA ASP A 89 -9.61 -1.14 -4.51
C ASP A 89 -10.54 0.04 -4.19
N GLU A 90 -9.98 1.24 -3.99
CA GLU A 90 -10.71 2.49 -3.72
C GLU A 90 -11.69 2.45 -2.53
N LEU A 91 -11.57 1.46 -1.64
CA LEU A 91 -12.33 1.47 -0.39
C LEU A 91 -11.79 2.56 0.55
N TYR A 92 -10.47 2.77 0.51
CA TYR A 92 -9.76 3.74 1.32
C TYR A 92 -8.84 4.63 0.47
N GLU A 93 -8.70 5.88 0.86
CA GLU A 93 -7.57 6.71 0.46
C GLU A 93 -6.32 6.25 1.22
N VAL A 94 -5.37 5.64 0.51
CA VAL A 94 -4.14 5.13 1.11
C VAL A 94 -3.17 6.28 1.41
N ARG A 95 -2.75 6.40 2.67
CA ARG A 95 -1.88 7.48 3.16
C ARG A 95 -0.38 7.19 3.06
N ASN A 96 -0.01 5.96 2.70
CA ASN A 96 1.38 5.63 2.39
C ASN A 96 1.77 6.28 1.06
N LYS A 97 2.81 7.09 1.08
CA LYS A 97 3.33 7.69 -0.16
C LYS A 97 4.27 6.76 -0.92
N ASN A 98 4.90 5.83 -0.23
CA ASN A 98 5.86 4.89 -0.80
C ASN A 98 5.34 3.46 -0.63
N ALA A 99 5.24 2.74 -1.74
CA ALA A 99 4.82 1.33 -1.76
C ALA A 99 5.88 0.35 -1.19
N GLY A 100 6.92 0.85 -0.53
CA GLY A 100 7.98 0.00 0.02
C GLY A 100 8.89 -0.60 -1.06
N MET A 101 9.70 -1.58 -0.68
CA MET A 101 10.59 -2.30 -1.59
C MET A 101 9.86 -3.51 -2.18
N ALA A 102 8.97 -3.27 -3.14
CA ALA A 102 8.39 -4.35 -3.94
C ALA A 102 9.48 -5.00 -4.81
N ASP A 103 9.22 -6.23 -5.19
CA ASP A 103 9.94 -6.98 -6.23
C ASP A 103 11.39 -7.41 -5.96
N LYS A 104 11.80 -7.48 -4.69
CA LYS A 104 13.04 -8.17 -4.35
C LYS A 104 12.83 -9.68 -4.34
N GLU A 105 13.75 -10.41 -4.97
CA GLU A 105 13.80 -11.85 -4.85
C GLU A 105 14.18 -12.26 -3.43
N TYR A 106 13.46 -13.24 -2.88
CA TYR A 106 13.75 -13.85 -1.59
C TYR A 106 13.35 -15.33 -1.60
N TYR A 107 13.90 -16.09 -0.67
CA TYR A 107 13.64 -17.52 -0.58
C TYR A 107 12.14 -17.84 -0.41
N GLY A 108 11.60 -18.65 -1.32
CA GLY A 108 10.21 -19.07 -1.30
C GLY A 108 9.22 -18.04 -1.85
N LYS A 109 9.67 -16.96 -2.51
CA LYS A 109 8.81 -15.89 -3.07
C LYS A 109 7.59 -16.43 -3.82
N LYS A 110 7.79 -17.38 -4.73
CA LYS A 110 6.71 -17.96 -5.54
C LYS A 110 5.60 -18.60 -4.68
N GLU A 111 5.95 -19.29 -3.60
CA GLU A 111 4.97 -19.88 -2.66
C GLU A 111 4.16 -18.77 -1.95
N TYR A 112 4.81 -17.66 -1.64
CA TYR A 112 4.13 -16.53 -1.01
C TYR A 112 3.30 -15.71 -2.00
N ASP A 113 3.69 -15.61 -3.26
CA ASP A 113 2.86 -15.01 -4.31
C ASP A 113 1.53 -15.76 -4.44
N ASP A 114 1.55 -17.08 -4.49
CA ASP A 114 0.33 -17.90 -4.50
C ASP A 114 -0.53 -17.70 -3.23
N LYS A 115 0.12 -17.55 -2.08
CA LYS A 115 -0.56 -17.33 -0.79
C LYS A 115 -1.14 -15.92 -0.64
N PHE A 116 -0.66 -14.94 -1.38
CA PHE A 116 -1.20 -13.58 -1.34
C PHE A 116 -2.68 -13.54 -1.71
N GLN A 117 -3.13 -14.36 -2.67
CA GLN A 117 -4.54 -14.50 -3.00
C GLN A 117 -5.38 -14.98 -1.80
N VAL A 118 -4.81 -15.90 -1.00
CA VAL A 118 -5.51 -16.40 0.21
C VAL A 118 -5.61 -15.29 1.27
N LEU A 119 -4.57 -14.49 1.44
CA LEU A 119 -4.61 -13.30 2.30
C LEU A 119 -5.68 -12.32 1.84
N TRP A 120 -5.69 -11.99 0.54
CA TRP A 120 -6.64 -11.04 -0.02
C TRP A 120 -8.11 -11.47 0.20
N ARG A 121 -8.42 -12.73 -0.05
CA ARG A 121 -9.75 -13.30 0.26
C ARG A 121 -10.10 -13.19 1.74
N SER A 122 -9.10 -13.29 2.64
CA SER A 122 -9.32 -13.10 4.08
C SER A 122 -9.62 -11.65 4.42
N LEU A 123 -9.00 -10.69 3.74
CA LEU A 123 -9.32 -9.25 3.85
C LEU A 123 -10.71 -8.92 3.32
N GLN A 124 -11.14 -9.54 2.21
CA GLN A 124 -12.51 -9.40 1.70
C GLN A 124 -13.54 -9.89 2.72
N ARG A 125 -13.33 -11.07 3.32
CA ARG A 125 -14.21 -11.58 4.38
C ARG A 125 -14.27 -10.66 5.59
N ALA A 126 -13.16 -10.01 5.92
CA ALA A 126 -13.09 -8.99 6.98
C ALA A 126 -13.66 -7.63 6.54
N LYS A 127 -14.14 -7.48 5.30
CA LYS A 127 -14.65 -6.24 4.71
C LYS A 127 -13.63 -5.09 4.69
N LEU A 128 -12.37 -5.43 4.58
CA LEU A 128 -11.25 -4.48 4.47
C LEU A 128 -10.90 -4.15 3.02
N VAL A 129 -11.45 -4.87 2.07
CA VAL A 129 -11.37 -4.65 0.62
C VAL A 129 -12.67 -5.08 -0.04
N LYS A 130 -13.00 -4.53 -1.20
CA LYS A 130 -14.24 -4.79 -1.95
C LYS A 130 -14.03 -5.81 -3.07
N HIS A 131 -13.10 -5.51 -3.98
CA HIS A 131 -12.92 -6.22 -5.24
C HIS A 131 -12.00 -7.44 -5.08
N SER A 132 -12.15 -8.41 -5.95
CA SER A 132 -11.20 -9.52 -6.05
C SER A 132 -9.88 -9.04 -6.69
N LEU A 133 -8.78 -9.78 -6.49
CA LEU A 133 -7.52 -9.46 -7.17
C LEU A 133 -7.66 -9.49 -8.69
N GLU A 134 -8.42 -10.45 -9.21
CA GLU A 134 -8.68 -10.59 -10.64
C GLU A 134 -9.42 -9.37 -11.22
N GLU A 135 -10.43 -8.85 -10.52
CA GLU A 135 -11.13 -7.63 -10.92
C GLU A 135 -10.19 -6.43 -10.92
N LEU A 136 -9.35 -6.30 -9.87
CA LEU A 136 -8.39 -5.21 -9.76
C LEU A 136 -7.33 -5.28 -10.85
N GLU A 137 -6.71 -6.45 -11.09
CA GLU A 137 -5.68 -6.65 -12.11
C GLU A 137 -6.18 -6.37 -13.54
N ASN A 138 -7.47 -6.59 -13.78
CA ASN A 138 -8.12 -6.29 -15.06
C ASN A 138 -8.57 -4.83 -15.15
N SER A 139 -8.62 -4.10 -14.05
CA SER A 139 -9.03 -2.68 -14.07
C SER A 139 -7.98 -1.79 -14.73
N ASP A 140 -8.45 -0.76 -15.42
CA ASP A 140 -7.55 0.24 -16.02
C ASP A 140 -6.79 1.02 -14.95
N LEU A 141 -7.41 1.24 -13.79
CA LEU A 141 -6.77 1.88 -12.65
C LEU A 141 -5.54 1.11 -12.17
N PHE A 142 -5.59 -0.21 -12.11
CA PHE A 142 -4.45 -1.04 -11.72
C PHE A 142 -3.39 -1.12 -12.81
N LYS A 143 -3.81 -1.26 -14.08
CA LYS A 143 -2.89 -1.30 -15.23
C LYS A 143 -2.04 -0.04 -15.37
N TYR A 144 -2.65 1.11 -15.05
CA TYR A 144 -2.01 2.43 -15.15
C TYR A 144 -1.69 3.05 -13.79
N SER A 145 -1.75 2.26 -12.71
CA SER A 145 -1.52 2.73 -11.35
C SER A 145 -0.10 3.30 -11.18
N PRO A 146 0.02 4.48 -10.57
CA PRO A 146 1.31 5.07 -10.21
C PRO A 146 2.05 4.27 -9.12
N TYR A 147 1.35 3.36 -8.45
CA TYR A 147 1.91 2.46 -7.44
C TYR A 147 2.62 1.25 -8.06
N LYS A 148 2.48 0.99 -9.38
CA LYS A 148 3.40 0.13 -10.12
C LYS A 148 4.71 0.89 -10.23
N GLU A 149 5.75 0.33 -9.66
CA GLU A 149 7.09 0.88 -9.49
C GLU A 149 7.53 1.85 -10.60
N LEU A 150 7.45 3.13 -10.28
CA LEU A 150 8.25 4.12 -10.96
C LEU A 150 9.67 3.97 -10.40
N ASN A 151 10.67 3.76 -11.23
CA ASN A 151 12.06 3.93 -10.82
C ASN A 151 12.27 5.38 -10.36
N ASP A 152 13.39 5.65 -9.68
CA ASP A 152 13.65 6.97 -9.10
C ASP A 152 13.56 8.10 -10.13
N ASP A 153 14.10 7.90 -11.36
CA ASP A 153 14.03 8.89 -12.45
C ASP A 153 12.58 9.12 -12.90
N GLN A 154 11.78 8.07 -12.92
CA GLN A 154 10.38 8.15 -13.29
C GLN A 154 9.56 8.88 -12.25
N ARG A 155 9.83 8.66 -10.98
CA ARG A 155 9.16 9.35 -9.88
C ARG A 155 9.51 10.84 -9.88
N MET A 156 10.80 11.18 -10.02
CA MET A 156 11.25 12.57 -10.13
C MET A 156 10.56 13.30 -11.28
N ALA A 157 10.49 12.68 -12.45
CA ALA A 157 9.82 13.27 -13.61
C ALA A 157 8.31 13.52 -13.36
N VAL A 158 7.62 12.60 -12.68
CA VAL A 158 6.19 12.77 -12.33
C VAL A 158 6.02 13.88 -11.28
N GLU A 159 6.86 13.94 -10.25
CA GLU A 159 6.82 14.98 -9.22
C GLU A 159 7.07 16.39 -9.82
N GLU A 160 8.01 16.49 -10.76
CA GLU A 160 8.32 17.73 -11.49
C GLU A 160 7.15 18.17 -12.36
N ILE A 161 6.52 17.25 -13.11
CA ILE A 161 5.32 17.55 -13.90
C ILE A 161 4.17 18.02 -13.03
N ILE A 162 3.88 17.32 -11.91
CA ILE A 162 2.82 17.72 -10.98
C ILE A 162 3.13 19.08 -10.35
N GLY A 163 4.40 19.33 -10.02
CA GLY A 163 4.85 20.63 -9.49
C GLY A 163 4.60 21.76 -10.47
N SER A 164 4.95 21.59 -11.74
CA SER A 164 4.74 22.57 -12.81
C SER A 164 3.26 22.84 -13.05
N LEU A 165 2.43 21.79 -13.09
CA LEU A 165 0.98 21.92 -13.29
C LEU A 165 0.26 22.70 -12.16
N LYS A 166 0.76 22.59 -10.92
CA LYS A 166 0.21 23.34 -9.77
C LYS A 166 0.52 24.84 -9.79
N GLN A 167 1.48 25.27 -10.59
CA GLN A 167 1.85 26.70 -10.72
C GLN A 167 0.91 27.49 -11.63
N GLY A 168 -0.02 26.83 -12.34
CA GLY A 168 -1.13 27.50 -13.04
C GLY A 168 -0.76 28.31 -14.26
N GLU A 169 0.44 28.18 -14.80
CA GLU A 169 0.86 28.80 -16.04
C GLU A 169 0.64 27.87 -17.23
N ASP A 170 0.30 28.41 -18.40
CA ASP A 170 0.21 27.66 -19.66
C ASP A 170 1.62 27.17 -20.04
N GLN A 171 1.94 25.93 -19.69
CA GLN A 171 3.26 25.33 -19.91
C GLN A 171 3.17 24.12 -20.81
N THR A 172 4.13 23.99 -21.71
CA THR A 172 4.36 22.77 -22.50
C THR A 172 5.43 21.94 -21.82
N ILE A 173 5.05 20.77 -21.29
CA ILE A 173 5.99 19.84 -20.65
C ILE A 173 6.41 18.76 -21.66
N VAL A 174 7.70 18.68 -21.95
CA VAL A 174 8.27 17.69 -22.85
C VAL A 174 9.01 16.63 -22.05
N VAL A 175 8.52 15.39 -22.09
CA VAL A 175 9.17 14.25 -21.42
C VAL A 175 10.01 13.47 -22.40
N ASN A 176 11.33 13.58 -22.32
CA ASN A 176 12.28 12.82 -23.10
C ASN A 176 12.68 11.52 -22.40
N GLY A 177 12.85 10.43 -23.16
CA GLY A 177 13.34 9.17 -22.63
C GLY A 177 13.59 8.15 -23.74
N MET A 178 14.50 7.21 -23.50
CA MET A 178 14.83 6.15 -24.47
C MET A 178 13.62 5.26 -24.79
N PRO A 179 13.59 4.56 -25.91
CA PRO A 179 12.62 3.51 -26.19
C PRO A 179 12.59 2.49 -25.01
N GLY A 180 11.41 2.11 -24.54
CA GLY A 180 11.27 1.18 -23.41
C GLY A 180 11.38 1.81 -22.01
N SER A 181 11.67 3.10 -21.87
CA SER A 181 11.77 3.78 -20.55
C SER A 181 10.44 4.00 -19.83
N GLY A 182 9.31 3.50 -20.35
CA GLY A 182 7.98 3.64 -19.73
C GLY A 182 7.32 5.02 -19.92
N LYS A 183 7.73 5.82 -20.89
CA LYS A 183 7.14 7.14 -21.17
C LYS A 183 5.62 7.13 -21.34
N ASN A 184 5.09 6.12 -22.02
CA ASN A 184 3.66 6.01 -22.32
C ASN A 184 2.84 5.78 -21.05
N ASN A 185 3.37 5.04 -20.07
CA ASN A 185 2.70 4.83 -18.78
C ASN A 185 2.55 6.13 -17.99
N ARG A 186 3.46 7.10 -18.18
CA ARG A 186 3.42 8.41 -17.52
C ARG A 186 2.36 9.34 -18.10
N CYS A 187 2.18 9.34 -19.41
CA CYS A 187 1.14 10.13 -20.08
C CYS A 187 -0.27 9.63 -19.68
N CYS A 188 -0.46 8.32 -19.53
CA CYS A 188 -1.72 7.74 -19.05
C CYS A 188 -2.00 8.15 -17.59
N PHE A 189 -0.98 8.18 -16.74
CA PHE A 189 -1.09 8.61 -15.35
C PHE A 189 -1.52 10.07 -15.21
N LEU A 190 -0.95 10.97 -15.99
CA LEU A 190 -1.34 12.38 -15.99
C LEU A 190 -2.79 12.57 -16.45
N ASN A 191 -3.25 11.84 -17.47
CA ASN A 191 -4.63 11.88 -17.92
C ASN A 191 -5.63 11.44 -16.83
N GLU A 192 -5.26 10.49 -15.98
CA GLU A 192 -6.10 10.05 -14.85
C GLU A 192 -6.18 11.11 -13.75
N ILE A 193 -5.08 11.81 -13.45
CA ILE A 193 -5.09 12.94 -12.50
C ILE A 193 -6.01 14.04 -13.00
N PHE A 194 -5.98 14.37 -14.29
CA PHE A 194 -6.83 15.43 -14.88
C PHE A 194 -8.32 15.08 -14.96
N LYS A 195 -8.68 13.80 -15.05
CA LYS A 195 -10.09 13.39 -15.03
C LYS A 195 -10.74 13.47 -13.66
N ARG A 196 -9.96 13.62 -12.59
CA ARG A 196 -10.43 13.67 -11.20
C ARG A 196 -10.49 15.09 -10.59
N GLN A 197 -10.15 16.11 -11.36
CA GLN A 197 -10.36 17.53 -11.03
C GLN A 197 -11.59 18.08 -11.77
#